data_575b1ffc4e3a052902960c7cd6269360
#
_entry.id   575b1ffc4e3a052902960c7cd6269360
#
_cell.length_a   1.000
_cell.length_b   1.000
_cell.length_c   1.000
_cell.angle_alpha   90.00
_cell.angle_beta   90.00
_cell.angle_gamma   90.00
#
_symmetry.space_group_name_H-M   'P 1'
#
loop_
_entity.id
_entity.type
_entity.pdbx_description
1 polymer ?
#
loop_
_entity_poly.entity_id
_entity_poly.type
_entity_poly.pdbx_seq_one_letter_code
_entity_poly.pdbx_strand_id
1 'polypeptide(L)'
;MIYDAFAHLPIYGLEDLGFVPRGEAGRFIAERNTAPGENLKLPLNTNGGGLSYMHSGMYGMYALQESVRQLRGLAPAQVPGAEISVCHGVGGMFAASGTIIFSNRPP
;
A
#
# COMPACT_ATOMS: atom_id res chain seq x y z
N MET A 1 -0.26 1.85 1.17
CA MET A 1 -1.04 0.64 1.58
C MET A 1 -2.10 0.37 0.53
N ILE A 2 -2.07 -0.78 -0.12
CA ILE A 2 -3.09 -1.23 -1.09
C ILE A 2 -3.59 -2.59 -0.61
N TYR A 3 -4.91 -2.75 -0.47
CA TYR A 3 -5.45 -4.04 -0.03
C TYR A 3 -5.14 -5.15 -1.05
N ASP A 4 -4.48 -6.17 -0.57
CA ASP A 4 -3.96 -7.32 -1.31
C ASP A 4 -4.70 -8.60 -0.91
N ALA A 5 -6.03 -8.63 -1.12
CA ALA A 5 -6.83 -9.85 -0.93
C ALA A 5 -6.29 -11.03 -1.77
N PHE A 6 -5.69 -10.72 -2.90
CA PHE A 6 -4.99 -11.64 -3.80
C PHE A 6 -3.70 -10.99 -4.30
N ALA A 7 -2.73 -11.81 -4.66
CA ALA A 7 -1.39 -11.33 -5.06
C ALA A 7 -1.38 -10.37 -6.27
N HIS A 8 -2.37 -10.43 -7.15
CA HIS A 8 -2.46 -9.55 -8.31
C HIS A 8 -3.12 -8.19 -8.02
N LEU A 9 -3.83 -8.01 -6.90
CA LEU A 9 -4.51 -6.74 -6.59
C LEU A 9 -3.56 -5.54 -6.49
N PRO A 10 -2.37 -5.66 -5.86
CA PRO A 10 -1.41 -4.58 -5.86
C PRO A 10 -0.95 -4.13 -7.25
N ILE A 11 -0.91 -5.03 -8.22
CA ILE A 11 -0.56 -4.70 -9.61
C ILE A 11 -1.58 -3.71 -10.17
N TYR A 12 -2.86 -4.02 -10.07
CA TYR A 12 -3.93 -3.13 -10.52
C TYR A 12 -3.93 -1.81 -9.73
N GLY A 13 -3.81 -1.89 -8.40
CA GLY A 13 -3.78 -0.70 -7.57
C GLY A 13 -2.62 0.25 -7.89
N LEU A 14 -1.43 -0.26 -8.18
CA LEU A 14 -0.28 0.56 -8.57
C LEU A 14 -0.51 1.29 -9.91
N GLU A 15 -1.16 0.62 -10.86
CA GLU A 15 -1.45 1.18 -12.18
C GLU A 15 -2.65 2.14 -12.15
N ASP A 16 -3.75 1.72 -11.53
CA ASP A 16 -4.99 2.51 -11.51
C ASP A 16 -4.89 3.78 -10.63
N LEU A 17 -4.07 3.74 -9.58
CA LEU A 17 -3.73 4.92 -8.78
C LEU A 17 -2.66 5.82 -9.43
N GLY A 18 -2.10 5.41 -10.55
CA GLY A 18 -1.14 6.20 -11.31
C GLY A 18 0.28 6.19 -10.76
N PHE A 19 0.64 5.26 -9.89
CA PHE A 19 2.03 5.13 -9.40
C PHE A 19 2.98 4.61 -10.47
N VAL A 20 2.49 3.78 -11.37
CA VAL A 20 3.23 3.26 -12.52
C VAL A 20 2.34 3.25 -13.76
N PRO A 21 2.91 3.32 -14.98
CA PRO A 21 2.16 3.17 -16.21
C PRO A 21 1.50 1.78 -16.33
N ARG A 22 0.43 1.70 -17.09
CA ARG A 22 -0.27 0.43 -17.37
C ARG A 22 0.66 -0.60 -17.99
N GLY A 23 0.63 -1.81 -17.45
CA GLY A 23 1.47 -2.93 -17.87
C GLY A 23 2.86 -2.99 -17.23
N GLU A 24 3.23 -1.98 -16.42
CA GLU A 24 4.58 -1.87 -15.85
C GLU A 24 4.66 -2.30 -14.36
N ALA A 25 3.53 -2.46 -13.68
CA ALA A 25 3.56 -2.76 -12.24
C ALA A 25 4.26 -4.08 -11.91
N GLY A 26 4.07 -5.11 -12.74
CA GLY A 26 4.74 -6.40 -12.55
C GLY A 26 6.27 -6.26 -12.59
N ARG A 27 6.80 -5.55 -13.59
CA ARG A 27 8.21 -5.25 -13.72
C ARG A 27 8.72 -4.40 -12.56
N PHE A 28 7.99 -3.35 -12.20
CA PHE A 28 8.32 -2.46 -11.09
C PHE A 28 8.49 -3.22 -9.77
N ILE A 29 7.59 -4.18 -9.49
CA ILE A 29 7.67 -5.05 -8.30
C ILE A 29 8.85 -6.02 -8.42
N ALA A 30 9.05 -6.66 -9.58
CA ALA A 30 10.13 -7.61 -9.80
C ALA A 30 11.52 -6.98 -9.61
N GLU A 31 11.68 -5.71 -9.96
CA GLU A 31 12.88 -4.91 -9.74
C GLU A 31 13.06 -4.48 -8.26
N ARG A 32 12.20 -4.95 -7.34
CA ARG A 32 12.21 -4.66 -5.90
C ARG A 32 11.99 -3.18 -5.54
N ASN A 33 11.35 -2.42 -6.40
CA ASN A 33 11.05 -1.01 -6.14
C ASN A 33 10.02 -0.80 -5.00
N THR A 34 9.33 -1.86 -4.57
CA THR A 34 8.29 -1.81 -3.53
C THR A 34 8.70 -2.44 -2.21
N ALA A 35 9.84 -3.13 -2.18
CA ALA A 35 10.34 -3.86 -1.01
C ALA A 35 11.56 -3.15 -0.38
N PRO A 36 11.80 -3.32 0.93
CA PRO A 36 12.99 -2.77 1.57
C PRO A 36 14.27 -3.19 0.86
N GLY A 37 15.20 -2.25 0.67
CA GLY A 37 16.47 -2.46 -0.03
C GLY A 37 16.91 -1.24 -0.82
N GLU A 38 18.03 -1.37 -1.54
CA GLU A 38 18.63 -0.26 -2.30
C GLU A 38 17.75 0.28 -3.43
N ASN A 39 16.88 -0.57 -3.99
CA ASN A 39 16.00 -0.20 -5.10
C ASN A 39 14.66 0.38 -4.65
N LEU A 40 14.41 0.53 -3.36
CA LEU A 40 13.13 0.98 -2.85
C LEU A 40 12.79 2.39 -3.37
N LYS A 41 11.70 2.50 -4.12
CA LYS A 41 11.15 3.77 -4.62
C LYS A 41 9.77 4.08 -4.05
N LEU A 42 8.95 3.05 -3.88
CA LEU A 42 7.57 3.18 -3.40
C LEU A 42 7.28 2.06 -2.40
N PRO A 43 7.45 2.30 -1.09
CA PRO A 43 7.15 1.30 -0.08
C PRO A 43 5.69 0.83 -0.18
N LEU A 44 5.49 -0.48 -0.30
CA LEU A 44 4.16 -1.07 -0.46
C LEU A 44 3.89 -2.07 0.66
N ASN A 45 2.72 -1.95 1.31
CA ASN A 45 2.22 -2.89 2.32
C ASN A 45 3.26 -3.25 3.39
N THR A 46 3.81 -2.22 4.02
CA THR A 46 4.90 -2.31 5.00
C THR A 46 4.57 -3.15 6.24
N ASN A 47 3.30 -3.42 6.51
CA ASN A 47 2.84 -4.34 7.56
C ASN A 47 2.77 -5.80 7.09
N GLY A 48 3.13 -6.11 5.85
CA GLY A 48 3.02 -7.42 5.24
C GLY A 48 1.76 -7.65 4.41
N GLY A 49 0.79 -6.75 4.48
CA GLY A 49 -0.43 -6.80 3.69
C GLY A 49 -1.44 -7.85 4.12
N GLY A 50 -2.56 -7.94 3.41
CA GLY A 50 -3.62 -8.91 3.63
C GLY A 50 -3.15 -10.35 3.44
N LEU A 51 -2.20 -10.57 2.55
CA LEU A 51 -1.60 -11.89 2.32
C LEU A 51 -0.82 -12.42 3.53
N SER A 52 -0.31 -11.53 4.39
CA SER A 52 0.39 -11.92 5.63
C SER A 52 -0.55 -12.08 6.82
N TYR A 53 -1.68 -11.36 6.84
CA TYR A 53 -2.65 -11.44 7.93
C TYR A 53 -3.74 -12.45 7.66
N MET A 54 -4.72 -12.07 6.88
CA MET A 54 -5.84 -12.89 6.48
C MET A 54 -6.77 -12.12 5.52
N HIS A 55 -7.58 -12.84 4.78
CA HIS A 55 -8.67 -12.28 4.00
C HIS A 55 -9.87 -11.99 4.92
N SER A 56 -9.83 -10.88 5.63
CA SER A 56 -10.92 -10.46 6.51
C SER A 56 -11.65 -9.25 5.95
N GLY A 57 -12.94 -9.11 6.26
CA GLY A 57 -13.73 -7.93 5.91
C GLY A 57 -13.25 -6.63 6.57
N MET A 58 -12.29 -6.72 7.48
CA MET A 58 -11.75 -5.59 8.24
C MET A 58 -10.33 -5.19 7.84
N TYR A 59 -9.74 -5.80 6.80
CA TYR A 59 -8.35 -5.49 6.44
C TYR A 59 -8.14 -4.00 6.12
N GLY A 60 -9.13 -3.31 5.59
CA GLY A 60 -9.07 -1.86 5.39
C GLY A 60 -8.65 -1.09 6.64
N MET A 61 -9.09 -1.52 7.83
CA MET A 61 -8.69 -0.91 9.10
C MET A 61 -7.20 -1.14 9.41
N TYR A 62 -6.64 -2.32 9.08
CA TYR A 62 -5.20 -2.57 9.26
C TYR A 62 -4.36 -1.71 8.30
N ALA A 63 -4.82 -1.51 7.07
CA ALA A 63 -4.17 -0.61 6.12
C ALA A 63 -4.19 0.84 6.60
N LEU A 64 -5.31 1.31 7.16
CA LEU A 64 -5.41 2.62 7.81
C LEU A 64 -4.46 2.74 9.00
N GLN A 65 -4.46 1.74 9.88
CA GLN A 65 -3.60 1.70 11.06
C GLN A 65 -2.12 1.79 10.67
N GLU A 66 -1.69 1.02 9.69
CA GLU A 66 -0.31 1.07 9.21
C GLU A 66 0.04 2.44 8.60
N SER A 67 -0.84 3.01 7.78
CA SER A 67 -0.66 4.35 7.23
C SER A 67 -0.45 5.40 8.32
N VAL A 68 -1.27 5.36 9.37
CA VAL A 68 -1.14 6.28 10.53
C VAL A 68 0.16 6.03 11.29
N ARG A 69 0.54 4.76 11.52
CA ARG A 69 1.79 4.41 12.22
C ARG A 69 3.01 4.89 11.46
N GLN A 70 3.04 4.70 10.15
CA GLN A 70 4.13 5.17 9.28
C GLN A 70 4.31 6.68 9.40
N LEU A 71 3.23 7.45 9.33
CA LEU A 71 3.30 8.91 9.41
C LEU A 71 3.63 9.45 10.81
N ARG A 72 3.39 8.65 11.85
CA ARG A 72 3.75 8.97 13.23
C ARG A 72 5.14 8.47 13.64
N GLY A 73 5.85 7.77 12.77
CA GLY A 73 7.15 7.18 13.10
C GLY A 73 7.06 6.00 14.08
N LEU A 74 5.92 5.30 14.14
CA LEU A 74 5.62 4.24 15.12
C LEU A 74 5.47 2.86 14.46
N ALA A 75 5.73 2.73 13.17
CA ALA A 75 5.58 1.46 12.47
C ALA A 75 6.75 0.51 12.81
N PRO A 76 6.51 -0.80 13.00
CA PRO A 76 7.57 -1.78 13.24
C PRO A 76 8.60 -1.85 12.10
N ALA A 77 8.14 -1.72 10.86
CA ALA A 77 8.97 -1.61 9.66
C ALA A 77 8.86 -0.19 9.10
N GLN A 78 9.47 0.77 9.80
CA GLN A 78 9.35 2.19 9.52
C GLN A 78 10.02 2.59 8.20
N VAL A 79 9.30 3.31 7.36
CA VAL A 79 9.84 4.00 6.19
C VAL A 79 10.43 5.34 6.64
N PRO A 80 11.74 5.55 6.48
CA PRO A 80 12.35 6.83 6.87
C PRO A 80 11.76 8.00 6.08
N GLY A 81 11.42 9.08 6.78
CA GLY A 81 10.94 10.31 6.13
C GLY A 81 9.57 10.21 5.48
N ALA A 82 8.73 9.26 5.86
CA ALA A 82 7.37 9.14 5.35
C ALA A 82 6.54 10.38 5.73
N GLU A 83 6.05 11.12 4.72
CA GLU A 83 5.26 12.35 4.89
C GLU A 83 3.83 12.19 4.36
N ILE A 84 3.65 11.33 3.38
CA ILE A 84 2.35 11.02 2.76
C ILE A 84 2.17 9.52 2.72
N SER A 85 0.97 9.06 3.03
CA SER A 85 0.59 7.66 2.86
C SER A 85 -0.74 7.56 2.12
N VAL A 86 -0.76 6.77 1.07
CA VAL A 86 -1.98 6.42 0.33
C VAL A 86 -2.49 5.09 0.85
N CYS A 87 -3.75 5.05 1.26
CA CYS A 87 -4.44 3.85 1.68
C CYS A 87 -5.60 3.57 0.73
N HIS A 88 -5.55 2.45 0.02
CA HIS A 88 -6.56 2.03 -0.95
C HIS A 88 -7.13 0.68 -0.58
N GLY A 89 -8.44 0.61 -0.49
CA GLY A 89 -9.20 -0.60 -0.23
C GLY A 89 -10.13 -0.94 -1.39
N VAL A 90 -10.33 -2.22 -1.62
CA VAL A 90 -11.30 -2.74 -2.57
C VAL A 90 -12.18 -3.78 -1.91
N GLY A 91 -13.42 -3.91 -2.37
CA GLY A 91 -14.37 -4.89 -1.86
C GLY A 91 -15.28 -5.42 -2.96
N GLY A 92 -15.89 -6.58 -2.69
CA GLY A 92 -16.89 -7.15 -3.60
C GLY A 92 -16.39 -7.40 -5.02
N MET A 93 -15.19 -7.96 -5.19
CA MET A 93 -14.60 -8.19 -6.52
C MET A 93 -14.51 -6.91 -7.37
N PHE A 94 -13.95 -5.85 -6.81
CA PHE A 94 -13.87 -4.50 -7.41
C PHE A 94 -15.22 -3.77 -7.55
N ALA A 95 -16.28 -4.27 -6.91
CA ALA A 95 -17.58 -3.59 -6.92
C ALA A 95 -17.58 -2.27 -6.14
N ALA A 96 -16.67 -2.14 -5.18
CA ALA A 96 -16.47 -0.91 -4.40
C ALA A 96 -14.99 -0.69 -4.12
N SER A 97 -14.58 0.56 -4.07
CA SER A 97 -13.24 0.96 -3.66
C SER A 97 -13.27 2.26 -2.88
N GLY A 98 -12.26 2.46 -2.04
CA GLY A 98 -12.07 3.70 -1.31
C GLY A 98 -10.59 4.03 -1.19
N THR A 99 -10.25 5.29 -1.38
CA THR A 99 -8.87 5.78 -1.26
C THR A 99 -8.82 6.93 -0.26
N ILE A 100 -7.90 6.85 0.68
CA ILE A 100 -7.62 7.92 1.64
C ILE A 100 -6.14 8.28 1.53
N ILE A 101 -5.88 9.57 1.45
CA ILE A 101 -4.52 10.11 1.50
C ILE A 101 -4.30 10.75 2.86
N PHE A 102 -3.28 10.30 3.55
CA PHE A 102 -2.86 10.85 4.83
C PHE A 102 -1.59 11.68 4.67
N SER A 103 -1.45 12.73 5.47
CA SER A 103 -0.25 13.54 5.57
C SER A 103 0.08 13.82 7.03
N ASN A 104 1.36 13.87 7.38
CA ASN A 104 1.83 14.35 8.68
C ASN A 104 2.09 15.86 8.69
N ARG A 105 1.87 16.55 7.56
CA ARG A 105 1.95 18.00 7.44
C ARG A 105 0.55 18.60 7.34
N PRO A 106 0.32 19.77 7.95
CA PRO A 106 -0.93 20.49 7.71
C PRO A 106 -1.06 20.88 6.22
N PRO A 107 -2.28 21.06 5.72
CA PRO A 107 -2.51 21.49 4.35
C PRO A 107 -1.93 22.88 4.08
#